data_55f7407fad48af3ff5924c68e80d9be5
#
_entry.id   55f7407fad48af3ff5924c68e80d9be5
#
_cell.length_a   1.000
_cell.length_b   1.000
_cell.length_c   1.000
_cell.angle_alpha   90.00
_cell.angle_beta   90.00
_cell.angle_gamma   90.00
#
_symmetry.space_group_name_H-M   'P 1'
#
loop_
_entity.id
_entity.type
_entity.pdbx_description
1 polymer ?
#
loop_
_entity_poly.entity_id
_entity_poly.type
_entity_poly.pdbx_seq_one_letter_code
_entity_poly.pdbx_strand_id
1 'polypeptide(L)'
;MVIAELGETEASAWDAYVDSHPRANCYHLRAWKTAAEAAYGIEAPFLLARECPGGPVRGVLPLFVIRGRPAGAYLTTGLFGAYGPVLADDAVAGEALVEEAVQRARAENARFVVVKALGDEPHARGFDPLDRWVVARLPLAPEPEIVWRRFRDKTRNAVRKGQRSGLEVRDGHAELDGFYDVLAENMHRKGAPIYGRSLFRELVGELGDRADIVTLTERGRTVSGALVIRFGGVATVPFASSRPSSFHLNPNNLLYWEVISRACRAGLRTLDFGRSLKGSSALSFKLGWGAQVEPQPMYVRTVRGAPPRFDVSAPSVRLLVRLWRSLPRAFADALGPQVCRRWLA
;
A
#
# COMPACT_ATOMS: atom_id res chain seq x y z
N MET A 1 -17.65 -8.43 -23.99
CA MET A 1 -17.42 -8.54 -22.53
C MET A 1 -18.54 -7.88 -21.77
N VAL A 2 -19.00 -8.47 -20.68
CA VAL A 2 -19.93 -7.86 -19.73
C VAL A 2 -19.14 -7.42 -18.52
N ILE A 3 -19.28 -6.16 -18.12
CA ILE A 3 -18.65 -5.66 -16.90
C ILE A 3 -19.70 -5.63 -15.78
N ALA A 4 -19.38 -6.29 -14.68
CA ALA A 4 -20.19 -6.30 -13.47
C ALA A 4 -19.44 -5.58 -12.34
N GLU A 5 -20.17 -5.06 -11.38
CA GLU A 5 -19.61 -4.55 -10.14
C GLU A 5 -19.62 -5.65 -9.07
N LEU A 6 -18.57 -5.70 -8.25
CA LEU A 6 -18.44 -6.63 -7.15
C LEU A 6 -19.52 -6.38 -6.09
N GLY A 7 -20.53 -7.24 -6.06
CA GLY A 7 -21.52 -7.38 -5.00
C GLY A 7 -21.28 -8.66 -4.19
N GLU A 8 -22.20 -8.95 -3.28
CA GLU A 8 -22.12 -10.16 -2.44
C GLU A 8 -22.12 -11.46 -3.26
N THR A 9 -22.93 -11.51 -4.33
CA THR A 9 -23.03 -12.68 -5.22
C THR A 9 -21.74 -12.93 -6.02
N GLU A 10 -20.94 -11.91 -6.25
CA GLU A 10 -19.70 -11.98 -7.02
C GLU A 10 -18.46 -12.21 -6.16
N ALA A 11 -18.60 -12.17 -4.82
CA ALA A 11 -17.48 -12.20 -3.87
C ALA A 11 -16.60 -13.45 -4.05
N SER A 12 -17.20 -14.63 -4.12
CA SER A 12 -16.48 -15.90 -4.28
C SER A 12 -15.76 -15.99 -5.64
N ALA A 13 -16.39 -15.47 -6.70
CA ALA A 13 -15.78 -15.46 -8.03
C ALA A 13 -14.60 -14.49 -8.11
N TRP A 14 -14.71 -13.34 -7.46
CA TRP A 14 -13.59 -12.39 -7.31
C TRP A 14 -12.41 -13.04 -6.60
N ASP A 15 -12.64 -13.60 -5.41
CA ASP A 15 -11.58 -14.21 -4.59
C ASP A 15 -10.89 -15.35 -5.32
N ALA A 16 -11.66 -16.25 -5.95
CA ALA A 16 -11.11 -17.36 -6.72
C ALA A 16 -10.23 -16.88 -7.89
N TYR A 17 -10.68 -15.83 -8.62
CA TYR A 17 -9.89 -15.26 -9.70
C TYR A 17 -8.60 -14.61 -9.21
N VAL A 18 -8.69 -13.80 -8.14
CA VAL A 18 -7.53 -13.14 -7.53
C VAL A 18 -6.52 -14.16 -6.97
N ASP A 19 -7.00 -15.20 -6.28
CA ASP A 19 -6.10 -16.23 -5.70
C ASP A 19 -5.37 -17.03 -6.78
N SER A 20 -5.95 -17.19 -7.98
CA SER A 20 -5.36 -17.96 -9.09
C SER A 20 -4.49 -17.12 -10.04
N HIS A 21 -4.70 -15.81 -10.11
CA HIS A 21 -4.05 -14.98 -11.13
C HIS A 21 -2.59 -14.64 -10.77
N PRO A 22 -1.60 -14.90 -11.66
CA PRO A 22 -0.16 -14.80 -11.35
C PRO A 22 0.32 -13.37 -11.05
N ARG A 23 -0.37 -12.33 -11.56
CA ARG A 23 -0.06 -10.92 -11.28
C ARG A 23 -0.80 -10.36 -10.07
N ALA A 24 -1.65 -11.16 -9.41
CA ALA A 24 -2.38 -10.71 -8.23
C ALA A 24 -1.43 -10.41 -7.06
N ASN A 25 -1.83 -9.48 -6.24
CA ASN A 25 -1.15 -9.10 -5.01
C ASN A 25 -2.15 -8.74 -3.91
N CYS A 26 -1.68 -8.49 -2.71
CA CYS A 26 -2.54 -8.23 -1.56
C CYS A 26 -3.49 -7.03 -1.71
N TYR A 27 -3.25 -6.14 -2.68
CA TYR A 27 -4.09 -4.97 -2.91
C TYR A 27 -5.32 -5.26 -3.77
N HIS A 28 -5.44 -6.49 -4.33
CA HIS A 28 -6.66 -6.98 -4.99
C HIS A 28 -7.66 -7.62 -4.02
N LEU A 29 -7.25 -7.84 -2.77
CA LEU A 29 -8.13 -8.43 -1.75
C LEU A 29 -9.31 -7.49 -1.44
N ARG A 30 -10.51 -8.06 -1.32
CA ARG A 30 -11.74 -7.32 -1.00
C ARG A 30 -11.67 -6.53 0.30
N ALA A 31 -10.80 -6.94 1.21
CA ALA A 31 -10.53 -6.24 2.46
C ALA A 31 -10.23 -4.74 2.28
N TRP A 32 -9.59 -4.35 1.18
CA TRP A 32 -9.35 -2.93 0.88
C TRP A 32 -10.63 -2.17 0.53
N LYS A 33 -11.55 -2.83 -0.20
CA LYS A 33 -12.88 -2.27 -0.49
C LYS A 33 -13.64 -2.06 0.81
N THR A 34 -13.83 -3.14 1.57
CA THR A 34 -14.59 -3.12 2.83
C THR A 34 -14.02 -2.08 3.80
N ALA A 35 -12.70 -2.07 4.01
CA ALA A 35 -12.06 -1.12 4.92
C ALA A 35 -12.20 0.34 4.45
N ALA A 36 -12.11 0.62 3.15
CA ALA A 36 -12.27 1.97 2.61
C ALA A 36 -13.72 2.47 2.75
N GLU A 37 -14.69 1.61 2.47
CA GLU A 37 -16.11 1.91 2.61
C GLU A 37 -16.50 2.12 4.08
N ALA A 38 -16.11 1.20 4.96
CA ALA A 38 -16.44 1.28 6.38
C ALA A 38 -15.78 2.46 7.09
N ALA A 39 -14.46 2.66 6.87
CA ALA A 39 -13.71 3.69 7.58
C ALA A 39 -13.93 5.11 7.06
N TYR A 40 -14.18 5.26 5.75
CA TYR A 40 -14.22 6.57 5.10
C TYR A 40 -15.46 6.84 4.26
N GLY A 41 -16.33 5.85 4.03
CA GLY A 41 -17.41 5.97 3.06
C GLY A 41 -16.90 6.25 1.65
N ILE A 42 -15.70 5.76 1.32
CA ILE A 42 -15.16 5.83 -0.04
C ILE A 42 -15.88 4.76 -0.86
N GLU A 43 -16.53 5.17 -1.92
CA GLU A 43 -17.14 4.26 -2.87
C GLU A 43 -16.07 3.47 -3.62
N ALA A 44 -16.20 2.15 -3.62
CA ALA A 44 -15.22 1.24 -4.22
C ALA A 44 -15.90 0.26 -5.20
N PRO A 45 -16.25 0.71 -6.41
CA PRO A 45 -16.86 -0.13 -7.44
C PRO A 45 -15.81 -1.05 -8.06
N PHE A 46 -15.46 -2.13 -7.36
CA PHE A 46 -14.56 -3.14 -7.91
C PHE A 46 -15.22 -3.83 -9.09
N LEU A 47 -14.51 -3.94 -10.22
CA LEU A 47 -15.06 -4.38 -11.50
C LEU A 47 -14.62 -5.79 -11.86
N LEU A 48 -15.56 -6.60 -12.38
CA LEU A 48 -15.30 -7.91 -12.98
C LEU A 48 -15.66 -7.90 -14.46
N ALA A 49 -14.77 -8.41 -15.30
CA ALA A 49 -15.06 -8.68 -16.71
C ALA A 49 -15.44 -10.16 -16.88
N ARG A 50 -16.55 -10.42 -17.60
CA ARG A 50 -17.06 -11.76 -17.92
C ARG A 50 -17.35 -11.86 -19.42
N GLU A 51 -17.28 -13.05 -19.97
CA GLU A 51 -17.66 -13.29 -21.37
C GLU A 51 -19.16 -13.04 -21.62
N CYS A 52 -19.98 -13.47 -20.66
CA CYS A 52 -21.45 -13.30 -20.66
C CYS A 52 -21.94 -13.19 -19.21
N PRO A 53 -23.21 -12.77 -18.99
CA PRO A 53 -23.79 -12.74 -17.64
C PRO A 53 -23.69 -14.10 -16.95
N GLY A 54 -23.13 -14.15 -15.75
CA GLY A 54 -22.90 -15.39 -15.00
C GLY A 54 -21.79 -16.30 -15.53
N GLY A 55 -21.13 -15.94 -16.63
CA GLY A 55 -20.00 -16.69 -17.19
C GLY A 55 -18.72 -16.56 -16.37
N PRO A 56 -17.63 -17.22 -16.80
CA PRO A 56 -16.34 -17.17 -16.10
C PRO A 56 -15.80 -15.74 -16.03
N VAL A 57 -15.13 -15.43 -14.91
CA VAL A 57 -14.39 -14.17 -14.76
C VAL A 57 -13.14 -14.22 -15.62
N ARG A 58 -12.94 -13.20 -16.45
CA ARG A 58 -11.81 -13.01 -17.38
C ARG A 58 -10.90 -11.87 -16.97
N GLY A 59 -11.30 -11.09 -15.98
CA GLY A 59 -10.49 -10.02 -15.44
C GLY A 59 -11.14 -9.32 -14.28
N VAL A 60 -10.33 -8.63 -13.47
CA VAL A 60 -10.79 -7.81 -12.35
C VAL A 60 -9.98 -6.52 -12.23
N LEU A 61 -10.63 -5.49 -11.71
CA LEU A 61 -10.03 -4.17 -11.47
C LEU A 61 -10.54 -3.60 -10.15
N PRO A 62 -9.69 -3.52 -9.10
CA PRO A 62 -10.00 -2.70 -7.93
C PRO A 62 -10.17 -1.24 -8.36
N LEU A 63 -11.25 -0.59 -7.96
CA LEU A 63 -11.48 0.81 -8.31
C LEU A 63 -12.06 1.55 -7.10
N PHE A 64 -11.61 2.79 -6.88
CA PHE A 64 -12.05 3.66 -5.80
C PHE A 64 -12.39 5.03 -6.35
N VAL A 65 -13.53 5.59 -5.93
CA VAL A 65 -13.99 6.92 -6.31
C VAL A 65 -13.63 7.90 -5.20
N ILE A 66 -12.71 8.81 -5.49
CA ILE A 66 -12.26 9.81 -4.54
C ILE A 66 -12.92 11.14 -4.87
N ARG A 67 -13.64 11.69 -3.91
CA ARG A 67 -14.32 13.00 -4.04
C ARG A 67 -13.73 13.98 -3.02
N GLY A 68 -12.98 14.96 -3.49
CA GLY A 68 -12.31 15.93 -2.62
C GLY A 68 -12.12 17.31 -3.24
N ARG A 69 -12.19 18.36 -2.44
CA ARG A 69 -11.84 19.73 -2.84
C ARG A 69 -10.41 20.04 -2.38
N PRO A 70 -9.61 20.74 -3.18
CA PRO A 70 -9.91 21.34 -4.51
C PRO A 70 -9.67 20.39 -5.69
N ALA A 71 -9.17 19.15 -5.47
CA ALA A 71 -8.77 18.23 -6.55
C ALA A 71 -9.93 17.81 -7.45
N GLY A 72 -11.17 17.89 -6.98
CA GLY A 72 -12.35 17.35 -7.67
C GLY A 72 -12.47 15.84 -7.46
N ALA A 73 -13.34 15.19 -8.23
CA ALA A 73 -13.44 13.74 -8.23
C ALA A 73 -12.36 13.12 -9.13
N TYR A 74 -11.87 11.93 -8.76
CA TYR A 74 -11.03 11.08 -9.61
C TYR A 74 -11.19 9.61 -9.20
N LEU A 75 -10.84 8.70 -10.11
CA LEU A 75 -10.87 7.27 -9.87
C LEU A 75 -9.45 6.71 -9.81
N THR A 76 -9.21 5.71 -8.96
CA THR A 76 -7.89 5.11 -8.81
C THR A 76 -7.98 3.63 -8.47
N THR A 77 -7.01 2.84 -8.95
CA THR A 77 -6.96 1.39 -8.70
C THR A 77 -6.27 1.00 -7.40
N GLY A 78 -5.86 1.95 -6.59
CA GLY A 78 -5.24 1.66 -5.29
C GLY A 78 -5.23 2.87 -4.38
N LEU A 79 -5.40 2.63 -3.09
CA LEU A 79 -5.37 3.65 -2.03
C LEU A 79 -4.01 3.68 -1.33
N PHE A 80 -3.68 4.80 -0.69
CA PHE A 80 -2.62 4.93 0.31
C PHE A 80 -1.24 4.37 -0.06
N GLY A 81 -0.88 4.42 -1.32
CA GLY A 81 0.38 3.84 -1.79
C GLY A 81 0.28 2.40 -2.29
N ALA A 82 -0.90 1.80 -2.18
CA ALA A 82 -1.23 0.53 -2.83
C ALA A 82 -1.09 0.63 -4.36
N TYR A 83 -0.83 -0.49 -4.98
CA TYR A 83 -0.83 -0.66 -6.42
C TYR A 83 -1.72 -1.84 -6.80
N GLY A 84 -2.72 -1.57 -7.62
CA GLY A 84 -3.67 -2.57 -8.12
C GLY A 84 -3.62 -2.56 -9.64
N PRO A 85 -2.69 -3.32 -10.28
CA PRO A 85 -2.69 -3.47 -11.72
C PRO A 85 -4.00 -4.08 -12.20
N VAL A 86 -4.30 -3.92 -13.48
CA VAL A 86 -5.41 -4.66 -14.10
C VAL A 86 -5.03 -6.14 -14.12
N LEU A 87 -5.90 -7.00 -13.60
CA LEU A 87 -5.76 -8.44 -13.77
C LEU A 87 -6.70 -8.87 -14.88
N ALA A 88 -6.16 -9.44 -15.94
CA ALA A 88 -6.96 -9.92 -17.07
C ALA A 88 -6.26 -11.07 -17.78
N ASP A 89 -7.06 -12.03 -18.27
CA ASP A 89 -6.57 -13.17 -19.00
C ASP A 89 -6.10 -12.80 -20.42
N ASP A 90 -6.68 -11.73 -20.98
CA ASP A 90 -6.40 -11.23 -22.31
C ASP A 90 -6.59 -9.71 -22.44
N ALA A 91 -6.19 -9.18 -23.60
CA ALA A 91 -6.29 -7.74 -23.87
C ALA A 91 -7.75 -7.25 -23.91
N VAL A 92 -8.68 -8.07 -24.38
CA VAL A 92 -10.11 -7.67 -24.54
C VAL A 92 -10.72 -7.44 -23.16
N ALA A 93 -10.48 -8.34 -22.21
CA ALA A 93 -10.98 -8.21 -20.85
C ALA A 93 -10.34 -7.01 -20.11
N GLY A 94 -9.02 -6.84 -20.27
CA GLY A 94 -8.30 -5.75 -19.62
C GLY A 94 -8.68 -4.37 -20.17
N GLU A 95 -8.79 -4.23 -21.49
CA GLU A 95 -9.22 -2.98 -22.13
C GLU A 95 -10.66 -2.64 -21.78
N ALA A 96 -11.55 -3.64 -21.69
CA ALA A 96 -12.94 -3.42 -21.28
C ALA A 96 -13.06 -2.91 -19.84
N LEU A 97 -12.26 -3.45 -18.90
CA LEU A 97 -12.21 -2.98 -17.52
C LEU A 97 -11.73 -1.52 -17.41
N VAL A 98 -10.68 -1.19 -18.15
CA VAL A 98 -10.12 0.17 -18.15
C VAL A 98 -11.07 1.17 -18.80
N GLU A 99 -11.72 0.81 -19.91
CA GLU A 99 -12.71 1.68 -20.56
C GLU A 99 -13.93 1.90 -19.64
N GLU A 100 -14.42 0.86 -18.94
CA GLU A 100 -15.49 1.02 -17.96
C GLU A 100 -15.09 2.00 -16.84
N ALA A 101 -13.84 1.91 -16.34
CA ALA A 101 -13.33 2.87 -15.35
C ALA A 101 -13.35 4.31 -15.89
N VAL A 102 -13.04 4.51 -17.19
CA VAL A 102 -13.10 5.83 -17.84
C VAL A 102 -14.54 6.29 -18.02
N GLN A 103 -15.47 5.40 -18.40
CA GLN A 103 -16.90 5.73 -18.52
C GLN A 103 -17.50 6.13 -17.16
N ARG A 104 -17.16 5.39 -16.10
CA ARG A 104 -17.57 5.77 -14.74
C ARG A 104 -16.99 7.12 -14.34
N ALA A 105 -15.73 7.40 -14.68
CA ALA A 105 -15.14 8.70 -14.41
C ALA A 105 -15.87 9.84 -15.13
N ARG A 106 -16.38 9.60 -16.35
CA ARG A 106 -17.23 10.56 -17.08
C ARG A 106 -18.58 10.77 -16.38
N ALA A 107 -19.25 9.68 -15.98
CA ALA A 107 -20.52 9.72 -15.25
C ALA A 107 -20.40 10.45 -13.91
N GLU A 108 -19.30 10.23 -13.17
CA GLU A 108 -18.94 10.91 -11.92
C GLU A 108 -18.47 12.35 -12.11
N ASN A 109 -18.39 12.84 -13.35
CA ASN A 109 -17.80 14.14 -13.65
C ASN A 109 -16.37 14.30 -13.08
N ALA A 110 -15.66 13.17 -13.01
CA ALA A 110 -14.30 13.09 -12.48
C ALA A 110 -13.28 13.73 -13.44
N ARG A 111 -12.16 14.18 -12.90
CA ARG A 111 -11.11 14.85 -13.68
C ARG A 111 -10.19 13.86 -14.38
N PHE A 112 -9.90 12.74 -13.76
CA PHE A 112 -8.95 11.75 -14.29
C PHE A 112 -9.16 10.36 -13.68
N VAL A 113 -8.63 9.36 -14.36
CA VAL A 113 -8.48 7.98 -13.86
C VAL A 113 -7.01 7.70 -13.67
N VAL A 114 -6.65 7.01 -12.58
CA VAL A 114 -5.27 6.58 -12.30
C VAL A 114 -5.25 5.05 -12.17
N VAL A 115 -4.47 4.40 -13.02
CA VAL A 115 -4.12 2.98 -12.89
C VAL A 115 -2.74 2.88 -12.26
N LYS A 116 -2.65 2.30 -11.08
CA LYS A 116 -1.39 2.11 -10.35
C LYS A 116 -0.87 0.71 -10.62
N ALA A 117 0.11 0.61 -11.50
CA ALA A 117 0.65 -0.66 -11.95
C ALA A 117 1.85 -1.15 -11.12
N LEU A 118 2.27 -2.37 -11.38
CA LEU A 118 3.54 -2.95 -10.99
C LEU A 118 4.16 -3.55 -12.26
N GLY A 119 5.30 -3.00 -12.68
CA GLY A 119 5.82 -3.23 -14.03
C GLY A 119 4.94 -2.57 -15.10
N ASP A 120 4.96 -3.13 -16.30
CA ASP A 120 4.17 -2.62 -17.42
C ASP A 120 2.68 -2.90 -17.25
N GLU A 121 1.85 -1.97 -17.77
CA GLU A 121 0.40 -2.10 -17.79
C GLU A 121 -0.13 -1.99 -19.22
N PRO A 122 -0.19 -3.12 -19.95
CA PRO A 122 -0.53 -3.13 -21.37
C PRO A 122 -1.99 -2.67 -21.65
N HIS A 123 -2.85 -2.72 -20.63
CA HIS A 123 -4.25 -2.35 -20.77
C HIS A 123 -4.51 -0.85 -20.59
N ALA A 124 -3.51 -0.08 -20.13
CA ALA A 124 -3.61 1.37 -19.96
C ALA A 124 -3.26 2.16 -21.23
N ARG A 125 -3.70 1.69 -22.40
CA ARG A 125 -3.47 2.38 -23.67
C ARG A 125 -4.09 3.77 -23.68
N GLY A 126 -3.34 4.76 -24.15
CA GLY A 126 -3.76 6.17 -24.18
C GLY A 126 -3.80 6.85 -22.80
N PHE A 127 -3.18 6.26 -21.80
CA PHE A 127 -2.87 6.88 -20.54
C PHE A 127 -1.43 7.40 -20.53
N ASP A 128 -1.21 8.53 -19.88
CA ASP A 128 0.13 9.11 -19.72
C ASP A 128 0.86 8.42 -18.55
N PRO A 129 2.06 7.85 -18.75
CA PRO A 129 2.81 7.21 -17.68
C PRO A 129 3.49 8.24 -16.77
N LEU A 130 3.40 8.04 -15.47
CA LEU A 130 4.09 8.79 -14.44
C LEU A 130 5.01 7.85 -13.66
N ASP A 131 6.28 7.80 -14.04
CA ASP A 131 7.27 6.86 -13.52
C ASP A 131 8.15 7.49 -12.44
N ARG A 132 7.61 7.71 -11.25
CA ARG A 132 8.30 8.30 -10.10
C ARG A 132 8.59 7.31 -8.97
N TRP A 133 7.85 6.20 -8.94
CA TRP A 133 7.89 5.25 -7.84
C TRP A 133 8.42 3.89 -8.26
N VAL A 134 8.92 3.21 -7.27
CA VAL A 134 9.38 1.84 -7.38
C VAL A 134 8.94 1.04 -6.16
N VAL A 135 8.85 -0.26 -6.33
CA VAL A 135 8.72 -1.23 -5.25
C VAL A 135 10.07 -1.90 -5.05
N ALA A 136 10.47 -2.10 -3.81
CA ALA A 136 11.68 -2.84 -3.48
C ALA A 136 11.30 -4.23 -2.97
N ARG A 137 11.78 -5.29 -3.62
CA ARG A 137 11.48 -6.69 -3.33
C ARG A 137 12.72 -7.48 -3.00
N LEU A 138 12.67 -8.25 -1.94
CA LEU A 138 13.76 -9.12 -1.48
C LEU A 138 13.36 -10.57 -1.69
N PRO A 139 14.09 -11.33 -2.54
CA PRO A 139 13.90 -12.78 -2.61
C PRO A 139 14.27 -13.45 -1.28
N LEU A 140 13.36 -14.24 -0.76
CA LEU A 140 13.52 -15.00 0.48
C LEU A 140 14.02 -16.42 0.20
N ALA A 141 14.39 -17.12 1.27
CA ALA A 141 14.69 -18.53 1.31
C ALA A 141 13.99 -19.14 2.54
N PRO A 142 13.72 -20.45 2.56
CA PRO A 142 13.07 -21.08 3.72
C PRO A 142 13.83 -20.86 5.04
N GLU A 143 15.16 -20.89 4.98
CA GLU A 143 16.02 -20.65 6.16
C GLU A 143 16.44 -19.17 6.19
N PRO A 144 16.12 -18.43 7.26
CA PRO A 144 16.52 -17.02 7.41
C PRO A 144 18.03 -16.80 7.28
N GLU A 145 18.83 -17.76 7.67
CA GLU A 145 20.30 -17.73 7.64
C GLU A 145 20.84 -17.60 6.20
N ILE A 146 20.15 -18.19 5.22
CA ILE A 146 20.53 -18.05 3.80
C ILE A 146 20.35 -16.60 3.36
N VAL A 147 19.23 -15.96 3.74
CA VAL A 147 18.97 -14.55 3.43
C VAL A 147 19.95 -13.64 4.18
N TRP A 148 20.21 -13.95 5.45
CA TRP A 148 21.19 -13.22 6.30
C TRP A 148 22.57 -13.12 5.67
N ARG A 149 23.10 -14.20 5.09
CA ARG A 149 24.42 -14.23 4.44
C ARG A 149 24.51 -13.30 3.23
N ARG A 150 23.40 -12.96 2.59
CA ARG A 150 23.31 -12.05 1.42
C ARG A 150 23.38 -10.58 1.83
N PHE A 151 23.17 -10.25 3.11
CA PHE A 151 23.18 -8.87 3.58
C PHE A 151 24.59 -8.31 3.66
N ARG A 152 24.72 -7.01 3.40
CA ARG A 152 25.97 -6.29 3.61
C ARG A 152 26.32 -6.27 5.10
N ASP A 153 27.63 -6.20 5.43
CA ASP A 153 28.11 -6.15 6.81
C ASP A 153 27.47 -5.02 7.61
N LYS A 154 27.32 -3.85 7.01
CA LYS A 154 26.65 -2.69 7.64
C LYS A 154 25.23 -3.05 8.11
N THR A 155 24.47 -3.75 7.29
CA THR A 155 23.09 -4.17 7.63
C THR A 155 23.11 -5.20 8.77
N ARG A 156 23.96 -6.22 8.65
CA ARG A 156 24.10 -7.25 9.70
C ARG A 156 24.53 -6.63 11.04
N ASN A 157 25.48 -5.70 11.03
CA ASN A 157 25.94 -5.03 12.24
C ASN A 157 24.84 -4.16 12.88
N ALA A 158 24.03 -3.46 12.06
CA ALA A 158 22.90 -2.69 12.55
C ALA A 158 21.81 -3.58 13.18
N VAL A 159 21.52 -4.75 12.59
CA VAL A 159 20.60 -5.75 13.19
C VAL A 159 21.14 -6.26 14.51
N ARG A 160 22.42 -6.70 14.55
CA ARG A 160 23.06 -7.18 15.80
C ARG A 160 23.04 -6.13 16.90
N LYS A 161 23.20 -4.85 16.54
CA LYS A 161 23.08 -3.75 17.50
C LYS A 161 21.65 -3.65 18.03
N GLY A 162 20.63 -3.76 17.15
CA GLY A 162 19.24 -3.81 17.56
C GLY A 162 18.94 -4.99 18.49
N GLN A 163 19.42 -6.19 18.17
CA GLN A 163 19.23 -7.38 19.01
C GLN A 163 19.83 -7.25 20.42
N ARG A 164 20.92 -6.50 20.55
CA ARG A 164 21.58 -6.25 21.85
C ARG A 164 21.04 -5.03 22.60
N SER A 165 20.08 -4.31 22.04
CA SER A 165 19.58 -3.05 22.60
C SER A 165 18.51 -3.21 23.68
N GLY A 166 18.09 -4.44 24.00
CA GLY A 166 17.03 -4.68 24.98
C GLY A 166 15.61 -4.42 24.46
N LEU A 167 15.44 -4.30 23.13
CA LEU A 167 14.13 -4.20 22.53
C LEU A 167 13.42 -5.56 22.55
N GLU A 168 12.16 -5.56 23.00
CA GLU A 168 11.29 -6.73 23.00
C GLU A 168 10.46 -6.77 21.71
N VAL A 169 10.32 -7.94 21.11
CA VAL A 169 9.49 -8.16 19.93
C VAL A 169 8.11 -8.63 20.37
N ARG A 170 7.07 -8.00 19.85
CA ARG A 170 5.67 -8.41 20.04
C ARG A 170 4.99 -8.50 18.69
N ASP A 171 3.90 -9.27 18.59
CA ASP A 171 3.14 -9.47 17.36
C ASP A 171 1.67 -9.76 17.61
N GLY A 172 0.92 -9.74 16.53
CA GLY A 172 -0.52 -9.97 16.51
C GLY A 172 -1.36 -8.70 16.47
N HIS A 173 -2.66 -8.88 16.29
CA HIS A 173 -3.62 -7.78 16.11
C HIS A 173 -3.74 -6.87 17.34
N ALA A 174 -3.43 -7.38 18.53
CA ALA A 174 -3.42 -6.60 19.77
C ALA A 174 -2.38 -5.45 19.75
N GLU A 175 -1.35 -5.55 18.91
CA GLU A 175 -0.30 -4.53 18.77
C GLU A 175 -0.70 -3.35 17.87
N LEU A 176 -1.93 -3.35 17.31
CA LEU A 176 -2.42 -2.32 16.38
C LEU A 176 -2.31 -0.92 16.95
N ASP A 177 -2.71 -0.71 18.19
CA ASP A 177 -2.76 0.63 18.78
C ASP A 177 -1.34 1.20 18.99
N GLY A 178 -0.40 0.36 19.46
CA GLY A 178 1.00 0.74 19.60
C GLY A 178 1.67 1.04 18.25
N PHE A 179 1.44 0.20 17.26
CA PHE A 179 1.88 0.43 15.88
C PHE A 179 1.34 1.74 15.32
N TYR A 180 0.03 1.97 15.43
CA TYR A 180 -0.63 3.17 14.93
C TYR A 180 -0.05 4.44 15.53
N ASP A 181 0.20 4.48 16.85
CA ASP A 181 0.78 5.64 17.53
C ASP A 181 2.19 5.98 17.02
N VAL A 182 3.01 4.96 16.75
CA VAL A 182 4.33 5.14 16.14
C VAL A 182 4.22 5.68 14.71
N LEU A 183 3.28 5.13 13.93
CA LEU A 183 3.03 5.57 12.57
C LEU A 183 2.54 7.02 12.54
N ALA A 184 1.57 7.39 13.38
CA ALA A 184 1.02 8.74 13.48
C ALA A 184 2.09 9.77 13.84
N GLU A 185 2.93 9.48 14.83
CA GLU A 185 4.05 10.35 15.22
C GLU A 185 5.01 10.59 14.05
N ASN A 186 5.35 9.54 13.31
CA ASN A 186 6.26 9.67 12.17
C ASN A 186 5.63 10.42 10.99
N MET A 187 4.34 10.20 10.72
CA MET A 187 3.62 10.92 9.67
C MET A 187 3.53 12.41 9.99
N HIS A 188 3.18 12.78 11.23
CA HIS A 188 3.19 14.18 11.69
C HIS A 188 4.57 14.82 11.52
N ARG A 189 5.63 14.14 11.97
CA ARG A 189 7.02 14.62 11.83
C ARG A 189 7.42 14.83 10.35
N LYS A 190 6.92 13.98 9.46
CA LYS A 190 7.14 14.13 8.00
C LYS A 190 6.29 15.24 7.38
N GLY A 191 5.31 15.78 8.10
CA GLY A 191 4.36 16.77 7.61
C GLY A 191 3.30 16.19 6.69
N ALA A 192 2.96 14.93 6.91
CA ALA A 192 1.93 14.21 6.20
C ALA A 192 0.78 13.85 7.16
N PRO A 193 -0.48 13.95 6.71
CA PRO A 193 -1.61 13.50 7.50
C PRO A 193 -1.58 11.98 7.67
N ILE A 194 -2.10 11.51 8.82
CA ILE A 194 -2.23 10.10 9.13
C ILE A 194 -3.61 9.57 8.69
N TYR A 195 -3.66 8.35 8.22
CA TYR A 195 -4.91 7.62 7.99
C TYR A 195 -5.63 7.34 9.30
N GLY A 196 -6.96 7.19 9.24
CA GLY A 196 -7.76 6.92 10.43
C GLY A 196 -7.43 5.55 11.05
N ARG A 197 -7.44 5.47 12.36
CA ARG A 197 -7.27 4.20 13.09
C ARG A 197 -8.34 3.16 12.69
N SER A 198 -9.56 3.62 12.40
CA SER A 198 -10.64 2.78 11.88
C SER A 198 -10.24 2.03 10.61
N LEU A 199 -9.57 2.70 9.65
CA LEU A 199 -9.10 2.03 8.44
C LEU A 199 -8.21 0.83 8.75
N PHE A 200 -7.28 0.97 9.69
CA PHE A 200 -6.38 -0.13 10.05
C PHE A 200 -7.12 -1.26 10.79
N ARG A 201 -8.10 -0.91 11.65
CA ARG A 201 -8.91 -1.91 12.35
C ARG A 201 -9.75 -2.72 11.39
N GLU A 202 -10.46 -2.04 10.48
CA GLU A 202 -11.26 -2.70 9.45
C GLU A 202 -10.37 -3.56 8.53
N LEU A 203 -9.26 -3.01 8.05
CA LEU A 203 -8.36 -3.72 7.16
C LEU A 203 -7.76 -4.97 7.81
N VAL A 204 -7.30 -4.87 9.05
CA VAL A 204 -6.71 -6.00 9.78
C VAL A 204 -7.79 -7.04 10.13
N GLY A 205 -8.99 -6.60 10.51
CA GLY A 205 -10.13 -7.47 10.76
C GLY A 205 -10.54 -8.28 9.53
N GLU A 206 -10.69 -7.60 8.38
CA GLU A 206 -11.05 -8.23 7.11
C GLU A 206 -9.97 -9.17 6.55
N LEU A 207 -8.70 -8.82 6.75
CA LEU A 207 -7.58 -9.67 6.32
C LEU A 207 -7.40 -10.90 7.22
N GLY A 208 -7.83 -10.85 8.47
CA GLY A 208 -7.70 -11.95 9.43
C GLY A 208 -6.26 -12.47 9.51
N ASP A 209 -6.08 -13.77 9.37
CA ASP A 209 -4.78 -14.44 9.42
C ASP A 209 -3.80 -14.01 8.31
N ARG A 210 -4.26 -13.32 7.27
CA ARG A 210 -3.38 -12.76 6.23
C ARG A 210 -2.64 -11.52 6.71
N ALA A 211 -3.09 -10.85 7.77
CA ALA A 211 -2.43 -9.68 8.35
C ALA A 211 -1.74 -10.01 9.66
N ASP A 212 -0.56 -9.45 9.87
CA ASP A 212 0.17 -9.49 11.12
C ASP A 212 0.74 -8.10 11.44
N ILE A 213 0.78 -7.75 12.71
CA ILE A 213 1.42 -6.52 13.19
C ILE A 213 2.61 -6.94 14.04
N VAL A 214 3.80 -6.54 13.62
CA VAL A 214 5.03 -6.77 14.37
C VAL A 214 5.46 -5.47 14.99
N THR A 215 5.69 -5.44 16.30
CA THR A 215 6.17 -4.27 17.04
C THR A 215 7.44 -4.56 17.81
N LEU A 216 8.17 -3.49 18.09
CA LEU A 216 9.28 -3.49 19.03
C LEU A 216 8.96 -2.54 20.17
N THR A 217 9.16 -3.02 21.40
CA THR A 217 8.92 -2.22 22.61
C THR A 217 10.20 -1.99 23.39
N GLU A 218 10.32 -0.82 23.99
CA GLU A 218 11.35 -0.44 24.93
C GLU A 218 10.67 -0.07 26.24
N ARG A 219 10.96 -0.82 27.32
CA ARG A 219 10.37 -0.59 28.65
C ARG A 219 8.82 -0.48 28.60
N GLY A 220 8.17 -1.39 27.87
CA GLY A 220 6.72 -1.42 27.70
C GLY A 220 6.14 -0.41 26.71
N ARG A 221 6.94 0.48 26.11
CA ARG A 221 6.48 1.47 25.14
C ARG A 221 6.82 1.01 23.73
N THR A 222 5.84 0.99 22.82
CA THR A 222 6.09 0.70 21.40
C THR A 222 6.95 1.78 20.76
N VAL A 223 8.10 1.39 20.17
CA VAL A 223 9.05 2.30 19.53
C VAL A 223 9.18 2.06 18.03
N SER A 224 8.75 0.91 17.55
CA SER A 224 8.75 0.56 16.12
C SER A 224 7.62 -0.41 15.83
N GLY A 225 7.13 -0.42 14.58
CA GLY A 225 6.12 -1.39 14.17
C GLY A 225 5.91 -1.40 12.67
N ALA A 226 5.40 -2.54 12.19
CA ALA A 226 5.04 -2.78 10.80
C ALA A 226 3.73 -3.56 10.72
N LEU A 227 2.89 -3.21 9.74
CA LEU A 227 1.82 -4.05 9.24
C LEU A 227 2.38 -4.91 8.11
N VAL A 228 2.17 -6.21 8.20
CA VAL A 228 2.59 -7.21 7.20
C VAL A 228 1.35 -7.90 6.65
N ILE A 229 1.22 -7.97 5.32
CA ILE A 229 0.11 -8.67 4.65
C ILE A 229 0.69 -9.81 3.82
N ARG A 230 0.15 -11.01 4.01
CA ARG A 230 0.59 -12.23 3.33
C ARG A 230 -0.39 -12.59 2.21
N PHE A 231 0.12 -12.70 0.97
CA PHE A 231 -0.68 -13.12 -0.17
C PHE A 231 0.22 -13.73 -1.27
N GLY A 232 -0.19 -14.82 -1.90
CA GLY A 232 0.48 -15.41 -3.06
C GLY A 232 1.96 -15.78 -2.86
N GLY A 233 2.37 -16.08 -1.63
CA GLY A 233 3.77 -16.35 -1.27
C GLY A 233 4.63 -15.08 -1.08
N VAL A 234 3.98 -13.91 -0.97
CA VAL A 234 4.61 -12.62 -0.73
C VAL A 234 4.21 -12.08 0.64
N ALA A 235 5.18 -11.60 1.43
CA ALA A 235 4.95 -10.74 2.58
C ALA A 235 5.08 -9.28 2.13
N THR A 236 4.02 -8.51 2.16
CA THR A 236 4.03 -7.09 1.82
C THR A 236 4.00 -6.24 3.08
N VAL A 237 4.85 -5.22 3.16
CA VAL A 237 4.92 -4.26 4.27
C VAL A 237 4.42 -2.89 3.78
N PRO A 238 3.09 -2.65 3.75
CA PRO A 238 2.55 -1.37 3.29
C PRO A 238 2.89 -0.22 4.22
N PHE A 239 2.99 -0.49 5.52
CA PHE A 239 3.25 0.51 6.55
C PHE A 239 4.26 0.00 7.56
N ALA A 240 5.33 0.76 7.78
CA ALA A 240 6.30 0.56 8.85
C ALA A 240 6.82 1.90 9.35
N SER A 241 7.12 1.97 10.63
CA SER A 241 7.59 3.20 11.25
C SER A 241 8.38 2.93 12.53
N SER A 242 9.23 3.90 12.89
CA SER A 242 9.93 3.90 14.18
C SER A 242 10.03 5.31 14.75
N ARG A 243 10.02 5.42 16.07
CA ARG A 243 10.19 6.68 16.78
C ARG A 243 11.63 7.20 16.62
N PRO A 244 11.82 8.48 16.26
CA PRO A 244 13.15 9.06 16.14
C PRO A 244 13.98 8.99 17.44
N SER A 245 13.34 9.14 18.59
CA SER A 245 13.96 9.05 19.91
C SER A 245 14.70 7.72 20.14
N SER A 246 14.26 6.65 19.48
CA SER A 246 14.83 5.30 19.64
C SER A 246 15.75 4.89 18.47
N PHE A 247 16.08 5.79 17.52
CA PHE A 247 16.94 5.43 16.38
C PHE A 247 18.35 4.94 16.79
N HIS A 248 18.85 5.39 17.94
CA HIS A 248 20.12 4.95 18.49
C HIS A 248 20.16 3.44 18.82
N LEU A 249 18.99 2.80 19.00
CA LEU A 249 18.81 1.36 19.22
C LEU A 249 18.71 0.54 17.93
N ASN A 250 18.73 1.19 16.75
CA ASN A 250 18.52 0.56 15.44
C ASN A 250 17.18 -0.21 15.28
N PRO A 251 16.03 0.32 15.73
CA PRO A 251 14.78 -0.40 15.73
C PRO A 251 14.31 -0.77 14.31
N ASN A 252 14.54 0.08 13.29
CA ASN A 252 14.19 -0.26 11.91
C ASN A 252 14.89 -1.54 11.42
N ASN A 253 16.17 -1.69 11.73
CA ASN A 253 16.91 -2.85 11.28
C ASN A 253 16.45 -4.12 12.01
N LEU A 254 16.22 -4.05 13.31
CA LEU A 254 15.67 -5.19 14.04
C LEU A 254 14.26 -5.55 13.54
N LEU A 255 13.37 -4.58 13.39
CA LEU A 255 12.01 -4.80 12.91
C LEU A 255 11.98 -5.52 11.56
N TYR A 256 12.72 -5.01 10.57
CA TYR A 256 12.75 -5.65 9.25
C TYR A 256 13.41 -7.02 9.28
N TRP A 257 14.40 -7.25 10.12
CA TRP A 257 14.98 -8.58 10.31
C TRP A 257 13.95 -9.56 10.90
N GLU A 258 13.17 -9.15 11.89
CA GLU A 258 12.10 -9.97 12.45
C GLU A 258 11.03 -10.30 11.40
N VAL A 259 10.60 -9.32 10.60
CA VAL A 259 9.65 -9.53 9.51
C VAL A 259 10.22 -10.50 8.46
N ILE A 260 11.48 -10.32 8.03
CA ILE A 260 12.15 -11.21 7.08
C ILE A 260 12.23 -12.63 7.62
N SER A 261 12.69 -12.79 8.87
CA SER A 261 12.86 -14.10 9.50
C SER A 261 11.53 -14.85 9.63
N ARG A 262 10.46 -14.14 10.00
CA ARG A 262 9.10 -14.71 10.09
C ARG A 262 8.59 -15.10 8.72
N ALA A 263 8.77 -14.26 7.70
CA ALA A 263 8.38 -14.55 6.33
C ALA A 263 9.09 -15.79 5.76
N CYS A 264 10.39 -15.94 6.03
CA CYS A 264 11.16 -17.13 5.65
C CYS A 264 10.59 -18.40 6.32
N ARG A 265 10.41 -18.38 7.64
CA ARG A 265 9.87 -19.53 8.39
C ARG A 265 8.43 -19.90 7.98
N ALA A 266 7.67 -18.91 7.49
CA ALA A 266 6.32 -19.15 6.93
C ALA A 266 6.36 -19.65 5.47
N GLY A 267 7.53 -19.93 4.90
CA GLY A 267 7.68 -20.43 3.54
C GLY A 267 7.36 -19.41 2.44
N LEU A 268 7.34 -18.12 2.77
CA LEU A 268 7.11 -17.07 1.77
C LEU A 268 8.37 -16.87 0.91
N ARG A 269 8.16 -16.57 -0.36
CA ARG A 269 9.23 -16.46 -1.37
C ARG A 269 9.78 -15.06 -1.54
N THR A 270 9.02 -14.04 -1.14
CA THR A 270 9.37 -12.64 -1.38
C THR A 270 8.92 -11.76 -0.24
N LEU A 271 9.79 -10.83 0.20
CA LEU A 271 9.38 -9.68 0.99
C LEU A 271 9.26 -8.46 0.07
N ASP A 272 8.08 -7.86 0.05
CA ASP A 272 7.82 -6.59 -0.60
C ASP A 272 7.86 -5.47 0.45
N PHE A 273 8.88 -4.62 0.37
CA PHE A 273 9.04 -3.47 1.29
C PHE A 273 8.05 -2.34 1.04
N GLY A 274 7.14 -2.49 0.07
CA GLY A 274 6.23 -1.46 -0.38
C GLY A 274 6.91 -0.35 -1.19
N ARG A 275 6.09 0.58 -1.62
CA ARG A 275 6.44 1.68 -2.52
C ARG A 275 7.52 2.62 -1.94
N SER A 276 8.36 3.15 -2.82
CA SER A 276 9.31 4.22 -2.53
C SER A 276 9.41 5.19 -3.69
N LEU A 277 9.66 6.46 -3.39
CA LEU A 277 10.02 7.45 -4.42
C LEU A 277 11.46 7.15 -4.89
N LYS A 278 11.70 7.21 -6.20
CA LYS A 278 13.04 7.08 -6.77
C LYS A 278 14.00 8.10 -6.13
N GLY A 279 15.21 7.66 -5.78
CA GLY A 279 16.23 8.50 -5.14
C GLY A 279 16.00 8.84 -3.66
N SER A 280 14.94 8.33 -3.02
CA SER A 280 14.65 8.62 -1.62
C SER A 280 15.55 7.83 -0.65
N SER A 281 15.74 8.38 0.54
CA SER A 281 16.46 7.68 1.64
C SER A 281 15.76 6.38 2.06
N ALA A 282 14.43 6.32 1.94
CA ALA A 282 13.67 5.11 2.19
C ALA A 282 14.02 4.01 1.19
N LEU A 283 14.17 4.35 -0.09
CA LEU A 283 14.63 3.39 -1.10
C LEU A 283 16.06 2.92 -0.80
N SER A 284 16.97 3.86 -0.48
CA SER A 284 18.36 3.52 -0.12
C SER A 284 18.44 2.56 1.07
N PHE A 285 17.57 2.74 2.08
CA PHE A 285 17.45 1.80 3.21
C PHE A 285 17.04 0.40 2.74
N LYS A 286 16.01 0.29 1.88
CA LYS A 286 15.53 -0.99 1.35
C LYS A 286 16.58 -1.70 0.50
N LEU A 287 17.31 -0.95 -0.32
CA LEU A 287 18.42 -1.48 -1.13
C LEU A 287 19.60 -1.97 -0.25
N GLY A 288 19.75 -1.43 0.94
CA GLY A 288 20.72 -1.91 1.93
C GLY A 288 20.50 -3.37 2.36
N TRP A 289 19.30 -3.89 2.19
CA TRP A 289 18.94 -5.30 2.43
C TRP A 289 19.19 -6.22 1.22
N GLY A 290 19.68 -5.68 0.09
CA GLY A 290 19.83 -6.45 -1.15
C GLY A 290 18.54 -6.60 -1.93
N ALA A 291 17.54 -5.78 -1.64
CA ALA A 291 16.27 -5.78 -2.38
C ALA A 291 16.50 -5.34 -3.84
N GLN A 292 15.75 -5.95 -4.74
CA GLN A 292 15.68 -5.59 -6.15
C GLN A 292 14.57 -4.54 -6.37
N VAL A 293 14.76 -3.70 -7.36
CA VAL A 293 13.82 -2.62 -7.69
C VAL A 293 12.95 -3.02 -8.86
N GLU A 294 11.66 -2.86 -8.71
CA GLU A 294 10.65 -3.04 -9.75
C GLU A 294 9.92 -1.72 -10.00
N PRO A 295 9.76 -1.25 -11.25
CA PRO A 295 9.01 -0.05 -11.56
C PRO A 295 7.57 -0.12 -11.05
N GLN A 296 7.07 0.98 -10.51
CA GLN A 296 5.67 1.12 -10.11
C GLN A 296 5.10 2.40 -10.75
N PRO A 297 4.87 2.38 -12.07
CA PRO A 297 4.30 3.52 -12.76
C PRO A 297 2.84 3.74 -12.37
N MET A 298 2.42 5.00 -12.48
CA MET A 298 1.02 5.38 -12.45
C MET A 298 0.65 5.82 -13.86
N TYR A 299 -0.38 5.23 -14.42
CA TYR A 299 -0.93 5.61 -15.73
C TYR A 299 -2.13 6.51 -15.50
N VAL A 300 -2.10 7.70 -16.09
CA VAL A 300 -3.11 8.74 -15.85
C VAL A 300 -3.87 9.05 -17.14
N ARG A 301 -5.19 8.93 -17.12
CA ARG A 301 -6.07 9.39 -18.19
C ARG A 301 -6.83 10.61 -17.73
N THR A 302 -6.56 11.75 -18.33
CA THR A 302 -7.36 12.97 -18.13
C THR A 302 -8.71 12.79 -18.81
N VAL A 303 -9.78 12.92 -18.04
CA VAL A 303 -11.19 12.86 -18.53
C VAL A 303 -11.74 14.27 -18.71
N ARG A 304 -11.37 15.19 -17.79
CA ARG A 304 -11.86 16.57 -17.81
C ARG A 304 -10.81 17.54 -17.28
N GLY A 305 -10.69 18.70 -17.94
CA GLY A 305 -9.79 19.77 -17.50
C GLY A 305 -8.31 19.50 -17.78
N ALA A 306 -7.45 20.13 -17.00
CA ALA A 306 -6.01 19.97 -17.14
C ALA A 306 -5.51 18.69 -16.46
N PRO A 307 -4.43 18.06 -16.99
CA PRO A 307 -3.79 16.91 -16.35
C PRO A 307 -3.41 17.19 -14.89
N PRO A 308 -3.53 16.20 -13.99
CA PRO A 308 -3.13 16.39 -12.61
C PRO A 308 -1.62 16.57 -12.49
N ARG A 309 -1.21 17.50 -11.62
CA ARG A 309 0.19 17.70 -11.30
C ARG A 309 0.51 17.00 -9.98
N PHE A 310 1.24 15.92 -10.04
CA PHE A 310 1.71 15.16 -8.85
C PHE A 310 3.11 15.64 -8.41
N ASP A 311 3.31 16.95 -8.28
CA ASP A 311 4.61 17.51 -7.89
C ASP A 311 4.68 17.72 -6.37
N VAL A 312 5.31 16.77 -5.68
CA VAL A 312 5.57 16.85 -4.24
C VAL A 312 6.61 17.94 -3.88
N SER A 313 7.35 18.46 -4.86
CA SER A 313 8.36 19.50 -4.66
C SER A 313 7.80 20.92 -4.83
N ALA A 314 6.53 21.05 -5.26
CA ALA A 314 5.89 22.34 -5.47
C ALA A 314 5.95 23.23 -4.21
N PRO A 315 6.15 24.54 -4.34
CA PRO A 315 6.21 25.47 -3.20
C PRO A 315 4.96 25.39 -2.30
N SER A 316 3.78 25.23 -2.92
CA SER A 316 2.51 25.06 -2.20
C SER A 316 2.48 23.79 -1.33
N VAL A 317 2.99 22.67 -1.86
CA VAL A 317 3.08 21.42 -1.11
C VAL A 317 4.08 21.56 0.04
N ARG A 318 5.23 22.20 -0.19
CA ARG A 318 6.21 22.48 0.87
C ARG A 318 5.64 23.38 1.98
N LEU A 319 4.81 24.35 1.63
CA LEU A 319 4.13 25.19 2.60
C LEU A 319 3.12 24.37 3.44
N LEU A 320 2.30 23.53 2.79
CA LEU A 320 1.36 22.64 3.49
C LEU A 320 2.08 21.68 4.44
N VAL A 321 3.21 21.10 4.02
CA VAL A 321 4.05 20.24 4.86
C VAL A 321 4.58 21.00 6.09
N ARG A 322 5.02 22.27 5.94
CA ARG A 322 5.47 23.10 7.05
C ARG A 322 4.33 23.41 8.03
N LEU A 323 3.19 23.85 7.50
CA LEU A 323 2.00 24.14 8.31
C LEU A 323 1.53 22.89 9.07
N TRP A 324 1.50 21.72 8.41
CA TRP A 324 1.13 20.48 9.07
C TRP A 324 2.06 20.12 10.24
N ARG A 325 3.36 20.30 10.07
CA ARG A 325 4.36 20.07 11.14
C ARG A 325 4.21 21.02 12.32
N SER A 326 3.72 22.23 12.11
CA SER A 326 3.53 23.21 13.18
C SER A 326 2.25 23.00 13.98
N LEU A 327 1.32 22.17 13.49
CA LEU A 327 0.10 21.84 14.25
C LEU A 327 0.45 21.05 15.52
N PRO A 328 -0.22 21.27 16.65
CA PRO A 328 -0.15 20.36 17.78
C PRO A 328 -0.55 18.93 17.33
N ARG A 329 0.19 17.91 17.77
CA ARG A 329 0.00 16.53 17.33
C ARG A 329 -1.45 16.06 17.47
N ALA A 330 -2.11 16.35 18.60
CA ALA A 330 -3.50 15.95 18.81
C ALA A 330 -4.44 16.48 17.72
N PHE A 331 -4.23 17.73 17.28
CA PHE A 331 -5.01 18.30 16.17
C PHE A 331 -4.67 17.65 14.83
N ALA A 332 -3.39 17.40 14.55
CA ALA A 332 -2.97 16.72 13.34
C ALA A 332 -3.53 15.29 13.26
N ASP A 333 -3.52 14.56 14.37
CA ASP A 333 -4.07 13.21 14.47
C ASP A 333 -5.60 13.19 14.29
N ALA A 334 -6.32 14.20 14.79
CA ALA A 334 -7.78 14.34 14.61
C ALA A 334 -8.18 14.75 13.18
N LEU A 335 -7.41 15.65 12.56
CA LEU A 335 -7.68 16.15 11.20
C LEU A 335 -7.17 15.21 10.11
N GLY A 336 -6.13 14.44 10.39
CA GLY A 336 -5.45 13.57 9.43
C GLY A 336 -6.40 12.67 8.66
N PRO A 337 -7.29 11.90 9.31
CA PRO A 337 -8.25 11.03 8.65
C PRO A 337 -9.16 11.76 7.66
N GLN A 338 -9.62 12.96 8.00
CA GLN A 338 -10.49 13.76 7.12
C GLN A 338 -9.74 14.28 5.89
N VAL A 339 -8.48 14.67 6.08
CA VAL A 339 -7.62 15.08 4.96
C VAL A 339 -7.31 13.89 4.06
N CYS A 340 -6.96 12.73 4.64
CA CYS A 340 -6.69 11.51 3.87
C CYS A 340 -7.89 11.05 3.05
N ARG A 341 -9.11 11.11 3.61
CA ARG A 341 -10.35 10.79 2.90
C ARG A 341 -10.52 11.61 1.61
N ARG A 342 -10.07 12.85 1.61
CA ARG A 342 -10.34 13.81 0.51
C ARG A 342 -9.17 14.01 -0.45
N TRP A 343 -7.94 13.69 -0.06
CA TRP A 343 -6.76 14.17 -0.76
C TRP A 343 -5.71 13.11 -1.08
N LEU A 344 -5.65 12.00 -0.35
CA LEU A 344 -4.49 11.11 -0.34
C LEU A 344 -4.80 9.65 -0.71
N ALA A 345 -5.91 9.42 -1.32
CA ALA A 345 -6.22 8.08 -1.80
C ALA A 345 -5.30 7.65 -2.95
#